data_0993fc91e97fd0c86a09aee223c575ac
#
_entry.id   0993fc91e97fd0c86a09aee223c575ac
#
_cell.length_a   1.000
_cell.length_b   1.000
_cell.length_c   1.000
_cell.angle_alpha   90.00
_cell.angle_beta   90.00
_cell.angle_gamma   90.00
#
_symmetry.space_group_name_H-M   'P 1'
#
loop_
_entity.id
_entity.type
_entity.pdbx_description
1 polymer ?
#
loop_
_entity_poly.entity_id
_entity_poly.type
_entity_poly.pdbx_seq_one_letter_code
_entity_poly.pdbx_strand_id
1 'polypeptide(L)'
;MMKVVKKGLFLGLLLGACMARAELPADYKVILLTENFPPFNMAVDDKNFARDDGIDGISAEIVREMFKRAQIDYTLTLRFPWDRLYRLTLDKPNYGLFSTTFTPERQPLFKWVGPIAKTGWVLLAAPGNNLSVASLKEAGQYTIGAYKNDAVSQHLESQGLTPVNALRDQENVKKLLSGKIDLWATTDPVGRYLAKQEGVSGLSTVLRFNDAELYLALNKDTPDEVVQRLQKALDELRSEGFVDDMTNSYL
;
A
#
# COMPACT_ATOMS: atom_id res chain seq x y z
N MET A 1 31.51 63.33 47.03
CA MET A 1 31.66 62.74 45.71
C MET A 1 30.77 61.51 45.64
N MET A 2 29.57 61.65 45.06
CA MET A 2 28.57 60.59 44.93
C MET A 2 28.62 60.05 43.49
N LYS A 3 28.95 58.75 43.29
CA LYS A 3 28.93 58.09 41.99
C LYS A 3 27.52 57.55 41.76
N VAL A 4 26.85 58.09 40.74
CA VAL A 4 25.56 57.61 40.24
C VAL A 4 25.82 56.43 39.31
N VAL A 5 25.31 55.22 39.68
CA VAL A 5 25.31 54.03 38.85
C VAL A 5 24.02 54.00 38.02
N LYS A 6 24.14 54.17 36.69
CA LYS A 6 23.04 53.98 35.75
C LYS A 6 22.81 52.48 35.51
N LYS A 7 21.67 51.97 35.95
CA LYS A 7 21.17 50.65 35.56
C LYS A 7 20.57 50.72 34.15
N GLY A 8 21.27 50.14 33.17
CA GLY A 8 20.70 49.93 31.84
C GLY A 8 19.71 48.76 31.85
N LEU A 9 18.49 49.04 31.48
CA LEU A 9 17.41 48.06 31.30
C LEU A 9 17.54 47.49 29.89
N PHE A 10 18.06 46.25 29.75
CA PHE A 10 18.11 45.51 28.48
C PHE A 10 16.72 44.86 28.27
N LEU A 11 15.91 45.49 27.41
CA LEU A 11 14.60 44.94 26.96
C LEU A 11 14.92 43.95 25.80
N GLY A 12 15.01 42.66 26.12
CA GLY A 12 15.14 41.60 25.11
C GLY A 12 13.82 41.43 24.34
N LEU A 13 13.78 41.85 23.09
CA LEU A 13 12.73 41.51 22.13
C LEU A 13 12.85 40.03 21.80
N LEU A 14 12.00 39.18 22.36
CA LEU A 14 11.73 37.82 21.89
C LEU A 14 10.90 37.94 20.59
N LEU A 15 11.56 37.93 19.46
CA LEU A 15 10.93 37.68 18.16
C LEU A 15 10.48 36.21 18.14
N GLY A 16 9.24 35.95 18.52
CA GLY A 16 8.57 34.70 18.25
C GLY A 16 8.41 34.55 16.73
N ALA A 17 9.26 33.74 16.10
CA ALA A 17 9.02 33.32 14.74
C ALA A 17 7.74 32.46 14.71
N CYS A 18 6.59 33.08 14.47
CA CYS A 18 5.42 32.38 13.97
C CYS A 18 5.82 31.79 12.62
N MET A 19 6.15 30.50 12.59
CA MET A 19 6.17 29.77 11.32
C MET A 19 4.74 29.83 10.80
N ALA A 20 4.51 30.70 9.82
CA ALA A 20 3.26 30.72 9.06
C ALA A 20 3.14 29.35 8.40
N ARG A 21 2.29 28.51 8.93
CA ARG A 21 1.88 27.27 8.30
C ARG A 21 1.12 27.70 7.05
N ALA A 22 1.66 27.40 5.88
CA ALA A 22 0.95 27.66 4.63
C ALA A 22 -0.34 26.84 4.67
N GLU A 23 -1.46 27.53 4.83
CA GLU A 23 -2.79 26.91 4.83
C GLU A 23 -3.01 26.27 3.45
N LEU A 24 -3.54 25.04 3.44
CA LEU A 24 -3.84 24.35 2.19
C LEU A 24 -4.84 25.18 1.37
N PRO A 25 -4.69 25.25 0.03
CA PRO A 25 -5.71 25.87 -0.81
C PRO A 25 -7.10 25.30 -0.50
N ALA A 26 -8.12 26.14 -0.50
CA ALA A 26 -9.49 25.74 -0.18
C ALA A 26 -10.05 24.65 -1.14
N ASP A 27 -9.50 24.54 -2.33
CA ASP A 27 -9.82 23.55 -3.36
C ASP A 27 -8.83 22.39 -3.43
N TYR A 28 -7.93 22.28 -2.43
CA TYR A 28 -6.94 21.19 -2.41
C TYR A 28 -7.64 19.83 -2.33
N LYS A 29 -7.26 18.94 -3.26
CA LYS A 29 -7.84 17.61 -3.38
C LYS A 29 -6.78 16.57 -3.74
N VAL A 30 -6.85 15.40 -3.11
CA VAL A 30 -6.02 14.24 -3.48
C VAL A 30 -6.78 13.35 -4.47
N ILE A 31 -6.10 12.95 -5.53
CA ILE A 31 -6.62 11.97 -6.50
C ILE A 31 -6.11 10.58 -6.09
N LEU A 32 -6.97 9.83 -5.40
CA LEU A 32 -6.66 8.49 -4.92
C LEU A 32 -6.90 7.45 -6.02
N LEU A 33 -5.92 6.60 -6.17
CA LEU A 33 -5.94 5.44 -7.05
C LEU A 33 -5.78 4.17 -6.22
N THR A 34 -6.35 3.09 -6.73
CA THR A 34 -6.12 1.71 -6.29
C THR A 34 -6.44 0.75 -7.43
N GLU A 35 -6.13 -0.53 -7.26
CA GLU A 35 -6.57 -1.61 -8.16
C GLU A 35 -7.21 -2.76 -7.36
N ASN A 36 -7.65 -3.83 -8.03
CA ASN A 36 -8.14 -5.01 -7.33
C ASN A 36 -7.00 -5.72 -6.59
N PHE A 37 -7.07 -5.69 -5.27
CA PHE A 37 -6.16 -6.36 -4.34
C PHE A 37 -6.94 -6.88 -3.13
N PRO A 38 -7.88 -7.84 -3.37
CA PRO A 38 -8.81 -8.29 -2.35
C PRO A 38 -8.11 -9.10 -1.24
N PRO A 39 -8.54 -9.02 0.00
CA PRO A 39 -9.72 -8.30 0.50
C PRO A 39 -9.43 -6.83 0.90
N PHE A 40 -8.27 -6.28 0.57
CA PHE A 40 -7.87 -4.93 0.97
C PHE A 40 -8.60 -3.84 0.18
N ASN A 41 -8.74 -4.01 -1.12
CA ASN A 41 -9.47 -3.11 -2.02
C ASN A 41 -9.93 -3.88 -3.26
N MET A 42 -11.20 -3.75 -3.61
CA MET A 42 -11.79 -4.50 -4.72
C MET A 42 -13.01 -3.77 -5.29
N ALA A 43 -13.26 -3.95 -6.58
CA ALA A 43 -14.52 -3.52 -7.17
C ALA A 43 -15.64 -4.50 -6.74
N VAL A 44 -16.77 -3.94 -6.32
CA VAL A 44 -17.93 -4.73 -5.87
C VAL A 44 -18.51 -5.61 -6.99
N ASP A 45 -18.33 -5.21 -8.24
CA ASP A 45 -18.81 -5.92 -9.42
C ASP A 45 -17.72 -6.77 -10.13
N ASP A 46 -16.60 -7.02 -9.46
CA ASP A 46 -15.43 -7.77 -9.96
C ASP A 46 -14.80 -7.20 -11.24
N LYS A 47 -15.14 -5.96 -11.63
CA LYS A 47 -14.52 -5.29 -12.77
C LYS A 47 -13.18 -4.67 -12.43
N ASN A 48 -12.44 -4.27 -13.46
CA ASN A 48 -11.14 -3.58 -13.33
C ASN A 48 -11.27 -2.05 -13.34
N PHE A 49 -12.46 -1.54 -13.08
CA PHE A 49 -12.75 -0.12 -12.93
C PHE A 49 -13.95 0.06 -12.01
N ALA A 50 -13.76 0.90 -10.99
CA ALA A 50 -14.85 1.36 -10.13
C ALA A 50 -14.59 2.80 -9.67
N ARG A 51 -15.65 3.52 -9.35
CA ARG A 51 -15.61 4.78 -8.59
C ARG A 51 -15.79 4.46 -7.12
N ASP A 52 -15.62 5.46 -6.27
CA ASP A 52 -15.59 5.34 -4.81
C ASP A 52 -16.74 4.46 -4.24
N ASP A 53 -17.96 4.70 -4.66
CA ASP A 53 -19.17 3.95 -4.24
C ASP A 53 -19.19 2.47 -4.68
N GLY A 54 -18.40 2.12 -5.67
CA GLY A 54 -18.23 0.74 -6.17
C GLY A 54 -16.94 0.06 -5.71
N ILE A 55 -16.25 0.59 -4.71
CA ILE A 55 -15.01 0.04 -4.17
C ILE A 55 -15.25 -0.39 -2.72
N ASP A 56 -14.81 -1.59 -2.37
CA ASP A 56 -14.92 -2.19 -1.04
C ASP A 56 -13.57 -2.73 -0.57
N GLY A 57 -13.46 -3.08 0.70
CA GLY A 57 -12.30 -3.75 1.29
C GLY A 57 -11.66 -3.00 2.45
N ILE A 58 -10.83 -3.73 3.20
CA ILE A 58 -10.18 -3.29 4.45
C ILE A 58 -9.50 -1.92 4.28
N SER A 59 -8.61 -1.80 3.31
CA SER A 59 -7.85 -0.57 3.08
C SER A 59 -8.72 0.54 2.53
N ALA A 60 -9.74 0.22 1.71
CA ALA A 60 -10.66 1.21 1.17
C ALA A 60 -11.43 1.91 2.29
N GLU A 61 -11.97 1.14 3.25
CA GLU A 61 -12.72 1.69 4.39
C GLU A 61 -11.82 2.51 5.32
N ILE A 62 -10.61 2.03 5.63
CA ILE A 62 -9.65 2.75 6.46
C ILE A 62 -9.24 4.08 5.79
N VAL A 63 -8.98 4.07 4.49
CA VAL A 63 -8.57 5.27 3.75
C VAL A 63 -9.71 6.31 3.70
N ARG A 64 -10.95 5.89 3.48
CA ARG A 64 -12.11 6.79 3.52
C ARG A 64 -12.25 7.49 4.87
N GLU A 65 -12.24 6.72 5.95
CA GLU A 65 -12.36 7.28 7.29
C GLU A 65 -11.17 8.17 7.66
N MET A 66 -9.96 7.79 7.23
CA MET A 66 -8.74 8.59 7.41
C MET A 66 -8.85 9.96 6.72
N PHE A 67 -9.29 10.02 5.46
CA PHE A 67 -9.46 11.29 4.73
C PHE A 67 -10.57 12.15 5.31
N LYS A 68 -11.67 11.56 5.72
CA LYS A 68 -12.78 12.23 6.40
C LYS A 68 -12.32 12.90 7.71
N ARG A 69 -11.59 12.19 8.58
CA ARG A 69 -11.06 12.75 9.84
C ARG A 69 -9.99 13.80 9.59
N ALA A 70 -9.14 13.60 8.62
CA ALA A 70 -8.14 14.58 8.23
C ALA A 70 -8.75 15.84 7.60
N GLN A 71 -10.03 15.83 7.23
CA GLN A 71 -10.72 16.91 6.51
C GLN A 71 -9.96 17.30 5.22
N ILE A 72 -9.58 16.29 4.45
CA ILE A 72 -8.91 16.47 3.16
C ILE A 72 -9.81 15.86 2.08
N ASP A 73 -10.18 16.69 1.13
CA ASP A 73 -11.00 16.26 -0.01
C ASP A 73 -10.22 15.28 -0.89
N TYR A 74 -10.93 14.32 -1.46
CA TYR A 74 -10.36 13.36 -2.39
C TYR A 74 -11.34 12.95 -3.49
N THR A 75 -10.82 12.32 -4.52
CA THR A 75 -11.56 11.45 -5.42
C THR A 75 -10.92 10.08 -5.40
N LEU A 76 -11.70 9.01 -5.44
CA LEU A 76 -11.19 7.64 -5.43
C LEU A 76 -11.65 6.90 -6.67
N THR A 77 -10.70 6.23 -7.34
CA THR A 77 -10.98 5.34 -8.46
C THR A 77 -10.11 4.09 -8.39
N LEU A 78 -10.74 2.94 -8.61
CA LEU A 78 -10.07 1.68 -8.87
C LEU A 78 -9.87 1.52 -10.37
N ARG A 79 -8.66 1.19 -10.79
CA ARG A 79 -8.26 1.03 -12.19
C ARG A 79 -7.22 -0.07 -12.34
N PHE A 80 -6.92 -0.40 -13.59
CA PHE A 80 -5.92 -1.38 -14.02
C PHE A 80 -5.07 -0.78 -15.16
N PRO A 81 -3.82 -1.18 -15.33
CA PRO A 81 -2.98 -2.04 -14.49
C PRO A 81 -2.20 -1.26 -13.42
N TRP A 82 -1.69 -1.96 -12.40
CA TRP A 82 -0.85 -1.44 -11.33
C TRP A 82 0.28 -0.51 -11.80
N ASP A 83 1.08 -0.97 -12.74
CA ASP A 83 2.23 -0.23 -13.28
C ASP A 83 1.85 1.18 -13.81
N ARG A 84 0.67 1.31 -14.42
CA ARG A 84 0.16 2.61 -14.85
C ARG A 84 -0.19 3.52 -13.68
N LEU A 85 -0.83 2.97 -12.66
CA LEU A 85 -1.23 3.74 -11.46
C LEU A 85 -0.01 4.19 -10.68
N TYR A 86 0.97 3.31 -10.53
CA TYR A 86 2.25 3.60 -9.90
C TYR A 86 2.97 4.77 -10.60
N ARG A 87 3.09 4.73 -11.93
CA ARG A 87 3.70 5.82 -12.71
C ARG A 87 2.91 7.13 -12.61
N LEU A 88 1.58 7.08 -12.68
CA LEU A 88 0.75 8.28 -12.50
C LEU A 88 1.00 8.94 -11.13
N THR A 89 1.15 8.14 -10.08
CA THR A 89 1.41 8.66 -8.73
C THR A 89 2.81 9.24 -8.61
N LEU A 90 3.81 8.69 -9.31
CA LEU A 90 5.15 9.27 -9.39
C LEU A 90 5.15 10.62 -10.12
N ASP A 91 4.42 10.72 -11.25
CA ASP A 91 4.56 11.81 -12.20
C ASP A 91 3.62 12.99 -11.94
N LYS A 92 2.51 12.76 -11.22
CA LYS A 92 1.43 13.73 -11.07
C LYS A 92 1.32 14.27 -9.64
N PRO A 93 1.41 15.60 -9.43
CA PRO A 93 1.11 16.19 -8.14
C PRO A 93 -0.29 15.82 -7.65
N ASN A 94 -0.48 15.78 -6.35
CA ASN A 94 -1.75 15.46 -5.67
C ASN A 94 -2.30 14.03 -5.94
N TYR A 95 -1.52 13.13 -6.54
CA TYR A 95 -1.92 11.73 -6.68
C TYR A 95 -1.48 10.91 -5.49
N GLY A 96 -2.32 9.94 -5.12
CA GLY A 96 -2.04 8.93 -4.09
C GLY A 96 -2.45 7.54 -4.57
N LEU A 97 -1.72 6.52 -4.15
CA LEU A 97 -1.95 5.11 -4.45
C LEU A 97 -1.89 4.32 -3.16
N PHE A 98 -3.02 3.76 -2.71
CA PHE A 98 -3.04 2.97 -1.49
C PHE A 98 -2.96 1.46 -1.74
N SER A 99 -2.77 0.72 -0.66
CA SER A 99 -2.33 -0.68 -0.67
C SER A 99 -1.01 -0.87 -1.41
N THR A 100 -0.15 0.14 -1.32
CA THR A 100 1.20 0.10 -1.89
C THR A 100 2.15 -0.50 -0.87
N THR A 101 2.83 -1.58 -1.25
CA THR A 101 3.86 -2.18 -0.39
C THR A 101 5.02 -1.21 -0.22
N PHE A 102 5.36 -0.93 1.04
CA PHE A 102 6.55 -0.17 1.40
C PHE A 102 7.79 -1.06 1.25
N THR A 103 8.76 -0.61 0.48
CA THR A 103 10.06 -1.27 0.34
C THR A 103 11.19 -0.24 0.37
N PRO A 104 12.44 -0.64 0.71
CA PRO A 104 13.59 0.28 0.69
C PRO A 104 13.78 0.99 -0.66
N GLU A 105 13.54 0.30 -1.77
CA GLU A 105 13.68 0.85 -3.13
C GLU A 105 12.60 1.89 -3.43
N ARG A 106 11.39 1.69 -2.90
CA ARG A 106 10.25 2.61 -3.08
C ARG A 106 10.25 3.76 -2.09
N GLN A 107 10.90 3.59 -0.93
CA GLN A 107 10.93 4.59 0.14
C GLN A 107 11.27 6.01 -0.36
N PRO A 108 12.33 6.23 -1.16
CA PRO A 108 12.70 7.55 -1.61
C PRO A 108 11.78 8.13 -2.68
N LEU A 109 10.83 7.38 -3.21
CA LEU A 109 10.02 7.76 -4.38
C LEU A 109 8.72 8.47 -4.02
N PHE A 110 8.22 8.32 -2.80
CA PHE A 110 6.92 8.83 -2.35
C PHE A 110 7.00 9.49 -0.98
N LYS A 111 5.94 10.17 -0.60
CA LYS A 111 5.60 10.44 0.80
C LYS A 111 4.61 9.38 1.27
N TRP A 112 4.78 8.90 2.49
CA TRP A 112 4.11 7.70 2.97
C TRP A 112 3.21 8.00 4.16
N VAL A 113 2.02 7.40 4.17
CA VAL A 113 1.10 7.36 5.31
C VAL A 113 0.78 5.90 5.60
N GLY A 114 1.03 5.45 6.81
CA GLY A 114 0.81 4.05 7.15
C GLY A 114 1.54 3.56 8.41
N PRO A 115 1.64 2.23 8.56
CA PRO A 115 1.06 1.17 7.72
C PRO A 115 -0.48 1.11 7.82
N ILE A 116 -1.18 0.81 6.73
CA ILE A 116 -2.64 0.63 6.72
C ILE A 116 -2.99 -0.81 7.07
N ALA A 117 -2.26 -1.78 6.51
CA ALA A 117 -2.46 -3.20 6.72
C ALA A 117 -1.12 -3.95 6.69
N LYS A 118 -1.14 -5.20 7.19
CA LYS A 118 -0.02 -6.14 7.14
C LYS A 118 -0.35 -7.32 6.24
N THR A 119 0.64 -7.81 5.52
CA THR A 119 0.53 -8.95 4.61
C THR A 119 1.76 -9.84 4.70
N GLY A 120 1.72 -10.99 4.03
CA GLY A 120 2.88 -11.87 3.91
C GLY A 120 3.10 -12.30 2.46
N TRP A 121 4.33 -12.41 2.02
CA TRP A 121 4.67 -12.93 0.71
C TRP A 121 4.88 -14.42 0.75
N VAL A 122 4.24 -15.13 -0.17
CA VAL A 122 4.21 -16.59 -0.19
C VAL A 122 4.48 -17.16 -1.59
N LEU A 123 5.02 -18.35 -1.62
CA LEU A 123 4.96 -19.25 -2.77
C LEU A 123 3.81 -20.24 -2.54
N LEU A 124 2.84 -20.23 -3.43
CA LEU A 124 1.70 -21.15 -3.42
C LEU A 124 1.89 -22.21 -4.51
N ALA A 125 1.52 -23.45 -4.19
CA ALA A 125 1.42 -24.56 -5.14
C ALA A 125 -0.04 -24.99 -5.31
N ALA A 126 -0.31 -25.72 -6.41
CA ALA A 126 -1.62 -26.29 -6.70
C ALA A 126 -2.11 -27.21 -5.58
N PRO A 127 -3.43 -27.38 -5.41
CA PRO A 127 -3.98 -28.29 -4.41
C PRO A 127 -3.42 -29.69 -4.54
N GLY A 128 -3.06 -30.31 -3.40
CA GLY A 128 -2.48 -31.65 -3.36
C GLY A 128 -1.01 -31.76 -3.78
N ASN A 129 -0.37 -30.66 -4.11
CA ASN A 129 1.07 -30.62 -4.37
C ASN A 129 1.85 -30.63 -3.04
N ASN A 130 2.85 -31.49 -2.94
CA ASN A 130 3.70 -31.69 -1.76
C ASN A 130 5.08 -31.07 -1.91
N LEU A 131 5.24 -30.06 -2.78
CA LEU A 131 6.50 -29.32 -2.91
C LEU A 131 6.86 -28.67 -1.58
N SER A 132 8.13 -28.74 -1.25
CA SER A 132 8.71 -28.03 -0.10
C SER A 132 10.04 -27.46 -0.53
N VAL A 133 10.26 -26.19 -0.24
CA VAL A 133 11.53 -25.49 -0.44
C VAL A 133 11.90 -24.73 0.84
N ALA A 134 13.17 -24.70 1.17
CA ALA A 134 13.66 -24.04 2.38
C ALA A 134 14.02 -22.55 2.13
N SER A 135 14.09 -22.12 0.86
CA SER A 135 14.50 -20.75 0.51
C SER A 135 14.07 -20.37 -0.90
N LEU A 136 14.07 -19.07 -1.22
CA LEU A 136 13.87 -18.58 -2.58
C LEU A 136 14.93 -19.10 -3.55
N LYS A 137 16.17 -19.26 -3.10
CA LYS A 137 17.25 -19.83 -3.93
C LYS A 137 16.90 -21.24 -4.38
N GLU A 138 16.39 -22.07 -3.49
CA GLU A 138 15.95 -23.43 -3.81
C GLU A 138 14.71 -23.42 -4.71
N ALA A 139 13.80 -22.47 -4.50
CA ALA A 139 12.64 -22.28 -5.37
C ALA A 139 12.99 -21.94 -6.82
N GLY A 140 14.21 -21.44 -7.08
CA GLY A 140 14.68 -21.09 -8.42
C GLY A 140 14.80 -22.26 -9.40
N GLN A 141 14.72 -23.52 -8.94
CA GLN A 141 14.63 -24.70 -9.80
C GLN A 141 13.23 -24.90 -10.41
N TYR A 142 12.21 -24.17 -9.92
CA TYR A 142 10.83 -24.25 -10.37
C TYR A 142 10.44 -23.04 -11.21
N THR A 143 9.44 -23.21 -12.07
CA THR A 143 8.85 -22.10 -12.81
C THR A 143 7.93 -21.31 -11.88
N ILE A 144 8.32 -20.09 -11.55
CA ILE A 144 7.58 -19.22 -10.62
C ILE A 144 6.77 -18.19 -11.42
N GLY A 145 5.46 -18.15 -11.24
CA GLY A 145 4.59 -17.06 -11.73
C GLY A 145 4.51 -15.92 -10.72
N ALA A 146 4.41 -14.68 -11.21
CA ALA A 146 4.22 -13.51 -10.36
C ALA A 146 3.40 -12.43 -11.08
N TYR A 147 3.05 -11.35 -10.38
CA TYR A 147 2.39 -10.19 -10.95
C TYR A 147 3.43 -9.16 -11.41
N LYS A 148 3.32 -8.73 -12.67
CA LYS A 148 4.29 -7.83 -13.32
C LYS A 148 4.44 -6.50 -12.56
N ASN A 149 5.68 -6.14 -12.27
CA ASN A 149 6.07 -4.90 -11.58
C ASN A 149 5.49 -4.72 -10.16
N ASP A 150 4.88 -5.77 -9.60
CA ASP A 150 4.53 -5.79 -8.17
C ASP A 150 5.78 -5.96 -7.30
N ALA A 151 5.65 -5.62 -6.02
CA ALA A 151 6.75 -5.73 -5.06
C ALA A 151 7.29 -7.16 -4.91
N VAL A 152 6.40 -8.16 -4.96
CA VAL A 152 6.77 -9.57 -4.92
C VAL A 152 7.65 -9.94 -6.12
N SER A 153 7.23 -9.58 -7.35
CA SER A 153 8.01 -9.84 -8.57
C SER A 153 9.37 -9.13 -8.53
N GLN A 154 9.39 -7.85 -8.16
CA GLN A 154 10.62 -7.06 -8.04
C GLN A 154 11.58 -7.66 -7.01
N HIS A 155 11.06 -8.16 -5.89
CA HIS A 155 11.88 -8.84 -4.89
C HIS A 155 12.49 -10.13 -5.44
N LEU A 156 11.70 -10.99 -6.12
CA LEU A 156 12.24 -12.18 -6.76
C LEU A 156 13.36 -11.86 -7.76
N GLU A 157 13.15 -10.85 -8.59
CA GLU A 157 14.13 -10.36 -9.56
C GLU A 157 15.42 -9.87 -8.87
N SER A 158 15.29 -9.15 -7.74
CA SER A 158 16.45 -8.71 -6.94
C SER A 158 17.24 -9.86 -6.31
N GLN A 159 16.59 -11.02 -6.10
CA GLN A 159 17.24 -12.26 -5.65
C GLN A 159 17.82 -13.10 -6.79
N GLY A 160 17.80 -12.58 -8.02
CA GLY A 160 18.34 -13.26 -9.21
C GLY A 160 17.40 -14.31 -9.81
N LEU A 161 16.13 -14.32 -9.41
CA LEU A 161 15.09 -15.19 -10.00
C LEU A 161 14.44 -14.48 -11.20
N THR A 162 13.89 -15.28 -12.13
CA THR A 162 13.22 -14.75 -13.32
C THR A 162 11.77 -15.24 -13.34
N PRO A 163 10.83 -14.54 -12.70
CA PRO A 163 9.45 -14.97 -12.65
C PRO A 163 8.75 -14.83 -14.01
N VAL A 164 7.80 -15.70 -14.29
CA VAL A 164 6.87 -15.61 -15.43
C VAL A 164 5.78 -14.59 -15.05
N ASN A 165 6.00 -13.34 -15.38
CA ASN A 165 5.13 -12.25 -15.02
C ASN A 165 3.79 -12.28 -15.78
N ALA A 166 2.68 -12.27 -15.04
CA ALA A 166 1.32 -12.07 -15.55
C ALA A 166 0.95 -10.58 -15.56
N LEU A 167 0.05 -10.17 -16.42
CA LEU A 167 -0.49 -8.81 -16.45
C LEU A 167 -1.53 -8.57 -15.35
N ARG A 168 -2.14 -9.64 -14.83
CA ARG A 168 -3.04 -9.65 -13.66
C ARG A 168 -2.64 -10.83 -12.77
N ASP A 169 -2.61 -10.62 -11.47
CA ASP A 169 -2.20 -11.69 -10.56
C ASP A 169 -3.14 -12.89 -10.59
N GLN A 170 -4.44 -12.66 -10.80
CA GLN A 170 -5.47 -13.69 -10.98
C GLN A 170 -5.17 -14.69 -12.12
N GLU A 171 -4.46 -14.26 -13.19
CA GLU A 171 -4.09 -15.15 -14.31
C GLU A 171 -3.17 -16.30 -13.86
N ASN A 172 -2.42 -16.09 -12.77
CA ASN A 172 -1.51 -17.10 -12.22
C ASN A 172 -2.27 -18.30 -11.65
N VAL A 173 -3.52 -18.15 -11.22
CA VAL A 173 -4.36 -19.27 -10.78
C VAL A 173 -4.49 -20.32 -11.91
N LYS A 174 -4.86 -19.87 -13.10
CA LYS A 174 -5.02 -20.77 -14.28
C LYS A 174 -3.69 -21.35 -14.75
N LYS A 175 -2.62 -20.54 -14.68
CA LYS A 175 -1.26 -21.02 -15.03
C LYS A 175 -0.79 -22.11 -14.06
N LEU A 176 -1.05 -21.94 -12.77
CA LEU A 176 -0.70 -22.90 -11.72
C LEU A 176 -1.45 -24.22 -11.90
N LEU A 177 -2.78 -24.15 -12.10
CA LEU A 177 -3.60 -25.35 -12.30
C LEU A 177 -3.29 -26.11 -13.59
N SER A 178 -2.85 -25.40 -14.64
CA SER A 178 -2.48 -26.01 -15.92
C SER A 178 -1.03 -26.48 -15.98
N GLY A 179 -0.25 -26.34 -14.91
CA GLY A 179 1.17 -26.70 -14.85
C GLY A 179 2.08 -25.82 -15.72
N LYS A 180 1.61 -24.64 -16.15
CA LYS A 180 2.45 -23.63 -16.84
C LYS A 180 3.43 -22.94 -15.91
N ILE A 181 3.11 -22.91 -14.62
CA ILE A 181 3.99 -22.53 -13.52
C ILE A 181 3.87 -23.59 -12.43
N ASP A 182 4.94 -23.87 -11.72
CA ASP A 182 4.98 -24.81 -10.60
C ASP A 182 4.58 -24.13 -9.29
N LEU A 183 4.97 -22.87 -9.14
CA LEU A 183 4.75 -22.03 -7.96
C LEU A 183 4.18 -20.68 -8.37
N TRP A 184 3.32 -20.14 -7.53
CA TRP A 184 2.80 -18.78 -7.65
C TRP A 184 3.29 -17.93 -6.50
N ALA A 185 4.11 -16.92 -6.80
CA ALA A 185 4.56 -15.92 -5.85
C ALA A 185 3.52 -14.80 -5.79
N THR A 186 2.92 -14.63 -4.63
CA THR A 186 1.86 -13.65 -4.41
C THR A 186 1.82 -13.20 -2.94
N THR A 187 0.86 -12.35 -2.62
CA THR A 187 0.59 -11.88 -1.26
C THR A 187 -0.52 -12.71 -0.61
N ASP A 188 -0.33 -13.15 0.62
CA ASP A 188 -1.36 -13.79 1.43
C ASP A 188 -2.04 -12.71 2.32
N PRO A 189 -3.39 -12.57 2.32
CA PRO A 189 -4.39 -13.51 1.81
C PRO A 189 -4.84 -13.30 0.34
N VAL A 190 -4.29 -12.33 -0.40
CA VAL A 190 -4.74 -11.95 -1.74
C VAL A 190 -4.77 -13.12 -2.72
N GLY A 191 -3.69 -13.88 -2.83
CA GLY A 191 -3.62 -15.02 -3.74
C GLY A 191 -4.70 -16.06 -3.48
N ARG A 192 -5.00 -16.34 -2.20
CA ARG A 192 -6.07 -17.29 -1.84
C ARG A 192 -7.45 -16.74 -2.16
N TYR A 193 -7.65 -15.44 -2.00
CA TYR A 193 -8.91 -14.78 -2.35
C TYR A 193 -9.14 -14.84 -3.86
N LEU A 194 -8.14 -14.49 -4.67
CA LEU A 194 -8.19 -14.59 -6.11
C LEU A 194 -8.43 -16.03 -6.60
N ALA A 195 -7.79 -17.02 -5.97
CA ALA A 195 -8.02 -18.43 -6.26
C ALA A 195 -9.48 -18.84 -5.97
N LYS A 196 -10.03 -18.39 -4.84
CA LYS A 196 -11.41 -18.66 -4.45
C LYS A 196 -12.42 -18.07 -5.46
N GLN A 197 -12.16 -16.87 -5.99
CA GLN A 197 -12.96 -16.26 -7.06
C GLN A 197 -12.96 -17.11 -8.35
N GLU A 198 -11.86 -17.81 -8.65
CA GLU A 198 -11.76 -18.77 -9.76
C GLU A 198 -12.25 -20.20 -9.39
N GLY A 199 -12.92 -20.34 -8.24
CA GLY A 199 -13.45 -21.63 -7.77
C GLY A 199 -12.39 -22.58 -7.21
N VAL A 200 -11.19 -22.11 -6.90
CA VAL A 200 -10.07 -22.91 -6.42
C VAL A 200 -9.85 -22.71 -4.92
N SER A 201 -9.76 -23.82 -4.20
CA SER A 201 -9.42 -23.87 -2.78
C SER A 201 -8.28 -24.88 -2.52
N GLY A 202 -7.70 -24.83 -1.31
CA GLY A 202 -6.71 -25.84 -0.91
C GLY A 202 -5.31 -25.63 -1.51
N LEU A 203 -4.99 -24.41 -1.97
CA LEU A 203 -3.60 -24.10 -2.35
C LEU A 203 -2.65 -24.31 -1.17
N SER A 204 -1.52 -25.01 -1.44
CA SER A 204 -0.50 -25.26 -0.44
C SER A 204 0.48 -24.10 -0.33
N THR A 205 0.79 -23.65 0.89
CA THR A 205 1.90 -22.72 1.11
C THR A 205 3.20 -23.51 1.12
N VAL A 206 4.03 -23.28 0.10
CA VAL A 206 5.34 -23.94 -0.04
C VAL A 206 6.42 -23.20 0.76
N LEU A 207 6.35 -21.86 0.74
CA LEU A 207 7.27 -20.99 1.45
C LEU A 207 6.58 -19.66 1.80
N ARG A 208 6.71 -19.18 3.04
CA ARG A 208 6.52 -17.78 3.41
C ARG A 208 7.91 -17.14 3.49
N PHE A 209 8.17 -16.11 2.72
CA PHE A 209 9.53 -15.59 2.56
C PHE A 209 9.70 -14.12 2.93
N ASN A 210 8.60 -13.39 3.16
CA ASN A 210 8.65 -12.02 3.66
C ASN A 210 7.33 -11.63 4.35
N ASP A 211 7.43 -10.73 5.33
CA ASP A 211 6.30 -9.98 5.84
C ASP A 211 6.37 -8.57 5.26
N ALA A 212 5.23 -8.01 4.89
CA ALA A 212 5.14 -6.72 4.23
C ALA A 212 4.01 -5.87 4.81
N GLU A 213 4.17 -4.56 4.66
CA GLU A 213 3.18 -3.58 5.10
C GLU A 213 2.67 -2.77 3.92
N LEU A 214 1.36 -2.50 3.94
CA LEU A 214 0.67 -1.70 2.92
C LEU A 214 0.48 -0.28 3.43
N TYR A 215 0.76 0.67 2.57
CA TYR A 215 0.71 2.11 2.84
C TYR A 215 -0.11 2.85 1.79
N LEU A 216 -0.44 4.09 2.10
CA LEU A 216 -0.78 5.11 1.11
C LEU A 216 0.52 5.78 0.66
N ALA A 217 0.89 5.58 -0.60
CA ALA A 217 1.97 6.28 -1.28
C ALA A 217 1.42 7.57 -1.91
N LEU A 218 1.93 8.72 -1.49
CA LEU A 218 1.57 10.04 -2.02
C LEU A 218 2.70 10.56 -2.90
N ASN A 219 2.37 11.28 -3.97
CA ASN A 219 3.37 11.96 -4.78
C ASN A 219 4.28 12.83 -3.89
N LYS A 220 5.55 12.96 -4.27
CA LYS A 220 6.57 13.69 -3.50
C LYS A 220 6.24 15.16 -3.26
N ASP A 221 5.51 15.79 -4.20
CA ASP A 221 5.11 17.19 -4.12
C ASP A 221 3.88 17.42 -3.23
N THR A 222 3.31 16.35 -2.67
CA THR A 222 2.22 16.46 -1.68
C THR A 222 2.70 17.32 -0.49
N PRO A 223 1.94 18.34 -0.06
CA PRO A 223 2.30 19.15 1.11
C PRO A 223 2.50 18.29 2.37
N ASP A 224 3.52 18.58 3.15
CA ASP A 224 3.82 17.84 4.39
C ASP A 224 2.67 17.91 5.40
N GLU A 225 1.92 19.00 5.40
CA GLU A 225 0.71 19.14 6.24
C GLU A 225 -0.33 18.07 5.90
N VAL A 226 -0.53 17.73 4.62
CA VAL A 226 -1.44 16.68 4.18
C VAL A 226 -1.00 15.34 4.75
N VAL A 227 0.30 15.01 4.60
CA VAL A 227 0.88 13.76 5.12
C VAL A 227 0.71 13.66 6.64
N GLN A 228 1.01 14.75 7.38
CA GLN A 228 0.90 14.79 8.84
C GLN A 228 -0.55 14.65 9.31
N ARG A 229 -1.51 15.31 8.65
CA ARG A 229 -2.95 15.22 9.00
C ARG A 229 -3.49 13.82 8.75
N LEU A 230 -3.12 13.19 7.62
CA LEU A 230 -3.52 11.82 7.30
C LEU A 230 -2.88 10.81 8.27
N GLN A 231 -1.59 10.95 8.58
CA GLN A 231 -0.94 10.05 9.53
C GLN A 231 -1.56 10.15 10.92
N LYS A 232 -1.83 11.38 11.40
CA LYS A 232 -2.52 11.60 12.68
C LYS A 232 -3.90 10.93 12.70
N ALA A 233 -4.70 11.10 11.65
CA ALA A 233 -6.01 10.48 11.54
C ALA A 233 -5.91 8.94 11.57
N LEU A 234 -4.92 8.36 10.89
CA LEU A 234 -4.69 6.92 10.91
C LEU A 234 -4.26 6.41 12.29
N ASP A 235 -3.42 7.16 13.01
CA ASP A 235 -2.98 6.80 14.35
C ASP A 235 -4.15 6.85 15.37
N GLU A 236 -5.06 7.81 15.21
CA GLU A 236 -6.31 7.88 15.98
C GLU A 236 -7.21 6.67 15.69
N LEU A 237 -7.42 6.31 14.41
CA LEU A 237 -8.19 5.13 13.99
C LEU A 237 -7.64 3.83 14.59
N ARG A 238 -6.30 3.68 14.65
CA ARG A 238 -5.69 2.52 15.32
C ARG A 238 -5.94 2.52 16.82
N SER A 239 -5.77 3.67 17.47
CA SER A 239 -5.94 3.74 18.91
C SER A 239 -7.38 3.45 19.36
N GLU A 240 -8.35 3.69 18.49
CA GLU A 240 -9.77 3.40 18.69
C GLU A 240 -10.16 1.96 18.34
N GLY A 241 -9.27 1.17 17.76
CA GLY A 241 -9.52 -0.21 17.32
C GLY A 241 -10.18 -0.33 15.95
N PHE A 242 -10.46 0.78 15.25
CA PHE A 242 -11.15 0.77 13.95
C PHE A 242 -10.40 -0.07 12.90
N VAL A 243 -9.06 0.02 12.88
CA VAL A 243 -8.23 -0.75 11.92
C VAL A 243 -8.34 -2.26 12.17
N ASP A 244 -8.36 -2.68 13.45
CA ASP A 244 -8.51 -4.08 13.83
C ASP A 244 -9.92 -4.58 13.53
N ASP A 245 -10.96 -3.79 13.82
CA ASP A 245 -12.34 -4.12 13.51
C ASP A 245 -12.56 -4.32 12.02
N MET A 246 -12.03 -3.42 11.18
CA MET A 246 -12.09 -3.56 9.72
C MET A 246 -11.35 -4.81 9.25
N THR A 247 -10.14 -5.07 9.77
CA THR A 247 -9.39 -6.27 9.42
C THR A 247 -10.16 -7.55 9.75
N ASN A 248 -10.72 -7.63 10.96
CA ASN A 248 -11.46 -8.81 11.44
C ASN A 248 -12.80 -9.01 10.70
N SER A 249 -13.39 -7.97 10.12
CA SER A 249 -14.66 -8.07 9.40
C SER A 249 -14.52 -8.71 8.02
N TYR A 250 -13.30 -8.76 7.45
CA TYR A 250 -13.02 -9.31 6.12
C TYR A 250 -12.22 -10.62 6.15
N LEU A 251 -11.52 -10.95 7.24
CA LEU A 251 -10.64 -12.10 7.38
C LEU A 251 -11.22 -13.15 8.34
#